data_269d189754f9ca29c4c5346d65551b7f
#
_entry.id   269d189754f9ca29c4c5346d65551b7f
#
_cell.length_a   1.000
_cell.length_b   1.000
_cell.length_c   1.000
_cell.angle_alpha   90.00
_cell.angle_beta   90.00
_cell.angle_gamma   90.00
#
_symmetry.space_group_name_H-M   'P 1'
#
loop_
_entity.id
_entity.type
_entity.pdbx_description
1 polymer ?
#
loop_
_entity_poly.entity_id
_entity_poly.type
_entity_poly.pdbx_seq_one_letter_code
_entity_poly.pdbx_strand_id
1 'polypeptide(L)'
;MTTWAEFHPLKSCVIGTLPNAEDIIPYTELQNRYKDYFIEIINQSKAELDNLTKVLKDFGVETHRSIQSYPIHNGKTINTPPLAVRDFFTVYGNNLFKGNFAYEWNKQVPESCDHLLQNIKFDSTFELPTDNIFFNGDFSIFDPEKDLPRPYVHPPIALKCGNDIIVSKTFGKEGNKLGYKKYVEWFTTINPSVRFHMVDTESHLDSQIFLVRPGLMITSLPDSSLPGFFDKWDRIHVESVTAQLFHKRSEHRHKKFHPVIAQSFYNFLETCTEETYFNINSMSINESTVLFTGTHPALFNKLEKKGVDCVPISMKATTFWDTGVHCASNELERQGALEDYA
;
A
#
# COMPACT_ATOMS: atom_id res chain seq x y z
N MET A 1 -18.64 -10.67 -4.35
CA MET A 1 -17.20 -10.34 -4.45
C MET A 1 -16.48 -10.98 -3.30
N THR A 2 -15.38 -11.66 -3.52
CA THR A 2 -14.61 -12.32 -2.44
C THR A 2 -13.12 -12.15 -2.64
N THR A 3 -12.37 -12.03 -1.55
CA THR A 3 -10.91 -11.99 -1.55
C THR A 3 -10.38 -12.81 -0.39
N TRP A 4 -9.74 -13.95 -0.67
CA TRP A 4 -9.20 -14.83 0.36
C TRP A 4 -7.67 -14.85 0.41
N ALA A 5 -7.00 -14.66 -0.72
CA ALA A 5 -5.54 -14.66 -0.83
C ALA A 5 -5.05 -13.66 -1.88
N GLU A 6 -3.84 -13.12 -1.67
CA GLU A 6 -3.23 -12.09 -2.53
C GLU A 6 -2.92 -12.58 -3.96
N PHE A 7 -2.81 -13.89 -4.17
CA PHE A 7 -2.45 -14.54 -5.45
C PHE A 7 -3.61 -15.17 -6.20
N HIS A 8 -4.82 -15.20 -5.65
CA HIS A 8 -5.99 -15.67 -6.39
C HIS A 8 -6.24 -14.80 -7.62
N PRO A 9 -6.84 -15.36 -8.70
CA PRO A 9 -7.14 -14.60 -9.92
C PRO A 9 -7.90 -13.31 -9.63
N LEU A 10 -7.30 -12.18 -9.96
CA LEU A 10 -7.84 -10.85 -9.75
C LEU A 10 -8.99 -10.61 -10.75
N LYS A 11 -10.13 -10.13 -10.25
CA LYS A 11 -11.32 -9.84 -11.05
C LYS A 11 -11.69 -8.37 -11.05
N SER A 12 -11.55 -7.71 -9.90
CA SER A 12 -11.88 -6.29 -9.77
C SER A 12 -10.95 -5.61 -8.77
N CYS A 13 -10.53 -4.39 -9.07
CA CYS A 13 -9.70 -3.59 -8.18
C CYS A 13 -9.95 -2.09 -8.31
N VAL A 14 -9.60 -1.35 -7.27
CA VAL A 14 -9.51 0.11 -7.26
C VAL A 14 -8.07 0.51 -7.56
N ILE A 15 -7.88 1.56 -8.35
CA ILE A 15 -6.59 2.20 -8.62
C ILE A 15 -6.63 3.62 -8.08
N GLY A 16 -5.54 4.05 -7.48
CA GLY A 16 -5.38 5.37 -6.93
C GLY A 16 -5.45 6.49 -7.96
N THR A 17 -5.66 7.70 -7.48
CA THR A 17 -5.76 8.93 -8.30
C THR A 17 -4.88 10.02 -7.72
N LEU A 18 -4.43 10.92 -8.60
CA LEU A 18 -3.75 12.16 -8.25
C LEU A 18 -4.61 13.35 -8.69
N PRO A 19 -4.64 14.44 -7.90
CA PRO A 19 -5.24 15.70 -8.31
C PRO A 19 -4.45 16.31 -9.48
N ASN A 20 -4.97 17.37 -10.07
CA ASN A 20 -4.22 18.11 -11.07
C ASN A 20 -3.13 18.96 -10.42
N ALA A 21 -2.07 19.24 -11.17
CA ALA A 21 -0.94 20.00 -10.65
C ALA A 21 -1.35 21.43 -10.21
N GLU A 22 -2.24 22.06 -10.97
CA GLU A 22 -2.80 23.38 -10.69
C GLU A 22 -3.60 23.44 -9.39
N ASP A 23 -4.12 22.30 -8.91
CA ASP A 23 -4.87 22.21 -7.65
C ASP A 23 -3.94 22.13 -6.42
N ILE A 24 -2.69 21.69 -6.61
CA ILE A 24 -1.71 21.50 -5.53
C ILE A 24 -0.70 22.63 -5.46
N ILE A 25 -0.19 23.08 -6.61
CA ILE A 25 0.93 24.06 -6.69
C ILE A 25 0.69 25.33 -5.87
N PRO A 26 -0.52 25.91 -5.82
CA PRO A 26 -0.76 27.13 -5.02
C PRO A 26 -0.45 26.96 -3.52
N TYR A 27 -0.43 25.72 -3.04
CA TYR A 27 -0.24 25.40 -1.62
C TYR A 27 1.15 24.83 -1.32
N THR A 28 2.03 24.76 -2.33
CA THR A 28 3.40 24.26 -2.15
C THR A 28 4.37 25.43 -2.00
N GLU A 29 5.40 25.26 -1.18
CA GLU A 29 6.51 26.21 -1.07
C GLU A 29 7.59 25.99 -2.13
N LEU A 30 7.26 25.30 -3.22
CA LEU A 30 8.20 25.02 -4.29
C LEU A 30 8.71 26.32 -4.92
N GLN A 31 10.03 26.44 -4.98
CA GLN A 31 10.67 27.52 -5.74
C GLN A 31 10.25 27.41 -7.20
N ASN A 32 10.08 28.57 -7.88
CA ASN A 32 9.57 28.61 -9.27
C ASN A 32 10.29 27.66 -10.23
N ARG A 33 11.60 27.50 -10.08
CA ARG A 33 12.42 26.59 -10.91
C ARG A 33 12.02 25.11 -10.82
N TYR A 34 11.32 24.68 -9.77
CA TYR A 34 10.90 23.29 -9.57
C TYR A 34 9.42 23.04 -9.90
N LYS A 35 8.66 24.10 -10.17
CA LYS A 35 7.23 23.96 -10.47
C LYS A 35 6.99 23.14 -11.73
N ASP A 36 7.76 23.38 -12.77
CA ASP A 36 7.63 22.66 -14.04
C ASP A 36 7.95 21.17 -13.87
N TYR A 37 9.00 20.83 -13.10
CA TYR A 37 9.32 19.45 -12.77
C TYR A 37 8.23 18.78 -11.96
N PHE A 38 7.62 19.50 -11.01
CA PHE A 38 6.53 18.96 -10.21
C PHE A 38 5.28 18.71 -11.04
N ILE A 39 4.95 19.62 -11.97
CA ILE A 39 3.88 19.43 -12.95
C ILE A 39 4.14 18.18 -13.78
N GLU A 40 5.36 18.02 -14.26
CA GLU A 40 5.76 16.87 -15.06
C GLU A 40 5.63 15.57 -14.28
N ILE A 41 6.09 15.51 -13.02
CA ILE A 41 5.96 14.33 -12.14
C ILE A 41 4.49 13.97 -11.94
N ILE A 42 3.62 14.94 -11.69
CA ILE A 42 2.18 14.65 -11.52
C ILE A 42 1.60 14.09 -12.81
N ASN A 43 1.88 14.73 -13.95
CA ASN A 43 1.34 14.31 -15.24
C ASN A 43 1.86 12.92 -15.64
N GLN A 44 3.15 12.63 -15.42
CA GLN A 44 3.73 11.31 -15.66
C GLN A 44 3.13 10.28 -14.73
N SER A 45 2.99 10.56 -13.44
CA SER A 45 2.36 9.64 -12.48
C SER A 45 0.92 9.31 -12.88
N LYS A 46 0.15 10.29 -13.38
CA LYS A 46 -1.21 10.05 -13.90
C LYS A 46 -1.19 9.12 -15.12
N ALA A 47 -0.27 9.36 -16.05
CA ALA A 47 -0.11 8.53 -17.24
C ALA A 47 0.32 7.08 -16.87
N GLU A 48 1.18 6.92 -15.87
CA GLU A 48 1.59 5.60 -15.34
C GLU A 48 0.40 4.85 -14.72
N LEU A 49 -0.45 5.53 -13.94
CA LEU A 49 -1.68 4.95 -13.38
C LEU A 49 -2.70 4.58 -14.46
N ASP A 50 -2.79 5.38 -15.53
CA ASP A 50 -3.64 5.07 -16.68
C ASP A 50 -3.11 3.86 -17.45
N ASN A 51 -1.79 3.73 -17.59
CA ASN A 51 -1.16 2.54 -18.17
C ASN A 51 -1.39 1.30 -17.28
N LEU A 52 -1.24 1.40 -15.97
CA LEU A 52 -1.58 0.32 -15.04
C LEU A 52 -3.05 -0.11 -15.22
N THR A 53 -3.96 0.86 -15.30
CA THR A 53 -5.39 0.61 -15.55
C THR A 53 -5.61 -0.14 -16.87
N LYS A 54 -4.91 0.28 -17.94
CA LYS A 54 -4.99 -0.37 -19.25
C LYS A 54 -4.48 -1.82 -19.19
N VAL A 55 -3.31 -2.04 -18.62
CA VAL A 55 -2.72 -3.39 -18.51
C VAL A 55 -3.65 -4.32 -17.71
N LEU A 56 -4.22 -3.87 -16.62
CA LEU A 56 -5.19 -4.66 -15.84
C LEU A 56 -6.43 -5.03 -16.66
N LYS A 57 -6.97 -4.09 -17.45
CA LYS A 57 -8.09 -4.35 -18.35
C LYS A 57 -7.71 -5.35 -19.46
N ASP A 58 -6.50 -5.28 -19.99
CA ASP A 58 -6.00 -6.22 -20.99
C ASP A 58 -5.94 -7.66 -20.42
N PHE A 59 -5.76 -7.83 -19.10
CA PHE A 59 -5.90 -9.08 -18.37
C PHE A 59 -7.34 -9.43 -17.97
N GLY A 60 -8.33 -8.65 -18.37
CA GLY A 60 -9.75 -8.86 -18.06
C GLY A 60 -10.15 -8.47 -16.63
N VAL A 61 -9.35 -7.65 -15.96
CA VAL A 61 -9.66 -7.12 -14.62
C VAL A 61 -10.55 -5.89 -14.73
N GLU A 62 -11.67 -5.88 -14.02
CA GLU A 62 -12.49 -4.69 -13.87
C GLU A 62 -11.74 -3.67 -12.99
N THR A 63 -11.61 -2.44 -13.45
CA THR A 63 -10.86 -1.40 -12.76
C THR A 63 -11.73 -0.20 -12.43
N HIS A 64 -11.61 0.28 -11.22
CA HIS A 64 -12.23 1.50 -10.71
C HIS A 64 -11.15 2.51 -10.32
N ARG A 65 -11.53 3.77 -10.11
CA ARG A 65 -10.60 4.82 -9.67
C ARG A 65 -11.09 5.44 -8.37
N SER A 66 -10.17 5.68 -7.44
CA SER A 66 -10.46 6.59 -6.33
C SER A 66 -10.71 8.00 -6.86
N ILE A 67 -11.40 8.83 -6.10
CA ILE A 67 -11.64 10.22 -6.46
C ILE A 67 -11.12 11.17 -5.37
N GLN A 68 -10.72 12.36 -5.78
CA GLN A 68 -10.40 13.42 -4.83
C GLN A 68 -11.72 14.03 -4.33
N SER A 69 -12.27 13.48 -3.23
CA SER A 69 -13.56 13.87 -2.65
C SER A 69 -13.46 14.96 -1.56
N TYR A 70 -12.26 15.34 -1.20
CA TYR A 70 -11.94 16.30 -0.15
C TYR A 70 -11.02 17.41 -0.69
N PRO A 71 -10.99 18.60 -0.05
CA PRO A 71 -10.13 19.69 -0.49
C PRO A 71 -8.65 19.30 -0.36
N ILE A 72 -7.83 19.72 -1.35
CA ILE A 72 -6.38 19.52 -1.31
C ILE A 72 -5.74 20.25 -0.14
N HIS A 73 -6.31 21.39 0.23
CA HIS A 73 -5.80 22.22 1.32
C HIS A 73 -6.91 22.55 2.31
N ASN A 74 -6.64 22.37 3.60
CA ASN A 74 -7.61 22.61 4.67
C ASN A 74 -7.34 23.90 5.48
N GLY A 75 -6.55 24.82 4.94
CA GLY A 75 -6.14 26.07 5.61
C GLY A 75 -4.91 25.92 6.51
N LYS A 76 -4.52 24.70 6.87
CA LYS A 76 -3.35 24.42 7.73
C LYS A 76 -2.36 23.49 7.04
N THR A 77 -2.88 22.51 6.32
CA THR A 77 -2.11 21.41 5.76
C THR A 77 -2.55 21.10 4.34
N ILE A 78 -1.64 20.51 3.55
CA ILE A 78 -1.97 19.90 2.27
C ILE A 78 -2.35 18.45 2.55
N ASN A 79 -3.53 18.04 2.14
CA ASN A 79 -4.00 16.69 2.31
C ASN A 79 -3.27 15.72 1.37
N THR A 80 -3.05 14.50 1.83
CA THR A 80 -2.45 13.45 1.02
C THR A 80 -3.35 13.11 -0.19
N PRO A 81 -2.81 12.96 -1.40
CA PRO A 81 -3.58 12.50 -2.55
C PRO A 81 -4.13 11.08 -2.35
N PRO A 82 -5.29 10.72 -2.92
CA PRO A 82 -5.88 9.38 -2.80
C PRO A 82 -5.20 8.37 -3.74
N LEU A 83 -3.89 8.26 -3.64
CA LEU A 83 -3.04 7.45 -4.52
C LEU A 83 -2.81 6.04 -3.99
N ALA A 84 -2.38 5.90 -2.73
CA ALA A 84 -2.08 4.62 -2.11
C ALA A 84 -3.37 3.98 -1.56
N VAL A 85 -4.25 3.54 -2.46
CA VAL A 85 -5.58 3.01 -2.10
C VAL A 85 -5.53 1.72 -1.27
N ARG A 86 -4.40 1.03 -1.27
CA ARG A 86 -4.14 -0.15 -0.44
C ARG A 86 -4.25 0.18 1.06
N ASP A 87 -3.92 1.40 1.43
CA ASP A 87 -3.91 1.84 2.82
C ASP A 87 -5.32 2.10 3.39
N PHE A 88 -6.36 2.16 2.53
CA PHE A 88 -7.66 2.67 2.93
C PHE A 88 -8.59 1.58 3.45
N PHE A 89 -8.55 0.39 2.85
CA PHE A 89 -9.44 -0.70 3.20
C PHE A 89 -8.83 -2.07 2.92
N THR A 90 -9.44 -3.10 3.49
CA THR A 90 -9.17 -4.52 3.17
C THR A 90 -10.49 -5.22 2.93
N VAL A 91 -10.53 -6.09 1.91
CA VAL A 91 -11.61 -7.05 1.72
C VAL A 91 -11.10 -8.45 2.09
N TYR A 92 -11.82 -9.17 2.97
CA TYR A 92 -11.55 -10.56 3.31
C TYR A 92 -12.86 -11.37 3.27
N GLY A 93 -12.86 -12.42 2.43
CA GLY A 93 -14.14 -12.99 1.98
C GLY A 93 -14.96 -11.91 1.27
N ASN A 94 -16.22 -11.80 1.61
CA ASN A 94 -17.10 -10.72 1.16
C ASN A 94 -17.35 -9.68 2.27
N ASN A 95 -16.32 -9.37 3.06
CA ASN A 95 -16.43 -8.42 4.17
C ASN A 95 -15.41 -7.30 4.00
N LEU A 96 -15.80 -6.09 4.35
CA LEU A 96 -15.01 -4.87 4.22
C LEU A 96 -14.52 -4.39 5.60
N PHE A 97 -13.24 -4.11 5.69
CA PHE A 97 -12.64 -3.33 6.76
C PHE A 97 -12.14 -2.00 6.21
N LYS A 98 -12.59 -0.88 6.75
CA LYS A 98 -12.06 0.45 6.46
C LYS A 98 -11.10 0.85 7.56
N GLY A 99 -9.83 1.05 7.20
CA GLY A 99 -8.82 1.62 8.06
C GLY A 99 -9.01 3.11 8.28
N ASN A 100 -8.23 3.66 9.18
CA ASN A 100 -8.12 5.10 9.37
C ASN A 100 -6.67 5.48 9.63
N PHE A 101 -6.40 6.78 9.66
CA PHE A 101 -5.05 7.32 9.74
C PHE A 101 -4.85 8.15 11.00
N ALA A 102 -3.60 8.20 11.45
CA ALA A 102 -3.21 8.96 12.64
C ALA A 102 -3.09 10.47 12.39
N TYR A 103 -2.96 10.90 11.14
CA TYR A 103 -2.55 12.26 10.80
C TYR A 103 -3.65 13.09 10.17
N GLU A 104 -3.67 14.39 10.53
CA GLU A 104 -4.65 15.36 10.02
C GLU A 104 -4.68 15.45 8.49
N TRP A 105 -3.52 15.33 7.84
CA TRP A 105 -3.40 15.48 6.38
C TRP A 105 -3.82 14.26 5.58
N ASN A 106 -4.12 13.14 6.24
CA ASN A 106 -4.60 11.94 5.56
C ASN A 106 -5.92 11.39 6.11
N LYS A 107 -6.57 12.09 7.03
CA LYS A 107 -7.81 11.62 7.67
C LYS A 107 -8.97 11.38 6.70
N GLN A 108 -9.05 12.17 5.63
CA GLN A 108 -10.13 12.11 4.66
C GLN A 108 -9.83 11.18 3.48
N VAL A 109 -8.59 10.69 3.38
CA VAL A 109 -8.15 9.89 2.23
C VAL A 109 -8.99 8.62 2.02
N PRO A 110 -9.41 7.87 3.07
CA PRO A 110 -10.26 6.69 2.90
C PRO A 110 -11.62 7.00 2.23
N GLU A 111 -12.17 8.22 2.38
CA GLU A 111 -13.43 8.63 1.77
C GLU A 111 -13.39 8.66 0.24
N SER A 112 -12.18 8.70 -0.33
CA SER A 112 -11.97 8.73 -1.80
C SER A 112 -12.48 7.49 -2.52
N CYS A 113 -12.75 6.40 -1.81
CA CYS A 113 -13.29 5.16 -2.34
C CYS A 113 -14.77 4.94 -2.00
N ASP A 114 -15.40 5.80 -1.19
CA ASP A 114 -16.76 5.59 -0.69
C ASP A 114 -17.80 5.52 -1.80
N HIS A 115 -17.63 6.32 -2.86
CA HIS A 115 -18.50 6.29 -4.04
C HIS A 115 -18.56 4.91 -4.74
N LEU A 116 -17.51 4.08 -4.56
CA LEU A 116 -17.45 2.71 -5.06
C LEU A 116 -17.96 1.73 -4.00
N LEU A 117 -17.41 1.81 -2.80
CA LEU A 117 -17.63 0.85 -1.72
C LEU A 117 -19.11 0.81 -1.28
N GLN A 118 -19.82 1.95 -1.32
CA GLN A 118 -21.26 2.03 -1.01
C GLN A 118 -22.17 1.28 -2.00
N ASN A 119 -21.68 1.08 -3.23
CA ASN A 119 -22.42 0.37 -4.27
C ASN A 119 -22.16 -1.15 -4.29
N ILE A 120 -21.22 -1.62 -3.47
CA ILE A 120 -20.87 -3.03 -3.32
C ILE A 120 -21.63 -3.61 -2.13
N LYS A 121 -22.33 -4.73 -2.35
CA LYS A 121 -22.99 -5.44 -1.27
C LYS A 121 -22.00 -6.36 -0.55
N PHE A 122 -21.44 -5.89 0.55
CA PHE A 122 -20.66 -6.68 1.49
C PHE A 122 -21.58 -7.42 2.48
N ASP A 123 -21.12 -8.56 2.99
CA ASP A 123 -21.80 -9.30 4.07
C ASP A 123 -21.71 -8.54 5.39
N SER A 124 -20.56 -7.89 5.63
CA SER A 124 -20.39 -6.93 6.71
C SER A 124 -19.40 -5.83 6.33
N THR A 125 -19.57 -4.67 6.96
CA THR A 125 -18.62 -3.56 6.89
C THR A 125 -18.23 -3.17 8.30
N PHE A 126 -16.93 -3.13 8.54
CA PHE A 126 -16.35 -2.62 9.78
C PHE A 126 -15.52 -1.38 9.46
N GLU A 127 -15.79 -0.29 10.15
CA GLU A 127 -15.08 0.97 10.00
C GLU A 127 -14.52 1.42 11.34
N LEU A 128 -13.24 1.77 11.36
CA LEU A 128 -12.66 2.37 12.54
C LEU A 128 -13.18 3.79 12.75
N PRO A 129 -13.46 4.21 14.00
CA PRO A 129 -13.96 5.56 14.27
C PRO A 129 -13.01 6.64 13.75
N THR A 130 -13.55 7.59 12.99
CA THR A 130 -12.77 8.71 12.40
C THR A 130 -12.83 10.00 13.23
N ASP A 131 -13.64 10.04 14.31
CA ASP A 131 -13.93 11.26 15.05
C ASP A 131 -12.73 11.74 15.89
N ASN A 132 -12.09 12.67 15.34
CA ASN A 132 -11.61 13.95 15.85
C ASN A 132 -10.32 14.16 16.62
N ILE A 133 -9.42 13.24 16.83
CA ILE A 133 -8.08 13.61 17.31
C ILE A 133 -7.04 12.98 16.39
N PHE A 134 -6.57 13.75 15.43
CA PHE A 134 -5.46 13.41 14.60
C PHE A 134 -4.20 14.09 15.12
N PHE A 135 -3.08 13.40 15.02
CA PHE A 135 -1.80 13.96 15.37
C PHE A 135 -1.39 15.02 14.33
N ASN A 136 -1.06 16.21 14.80
CA ASN A 136 -0.59 17.32 13.98
C ASN A 136 0.74 17.87 14.54
N GLY A 137 1.68 16.98 14.74
CA GLY A 137 2.96 17.30 15.37
C GLY A 137 4.18 16.66 14.72
N ASP A 138 5.30 16.79 15.39
CA ASP A 138 6.56 16.20 14.91
C ASP A 138 6.54 14.67 15.05
N PHE A 139 6.81 13.98 13.97
CA PHE A 139 6.89 12.52 13.90
C PHE A 139 7.95 11.90 14.82
N SER A 140 9.01 12.63 15.10
CA SER A 140 10.11 12.11 15.93
C SER A 140 9.73 11.92 17.40
N ILE A 141 8.68 12.60 17.85
CA ILE A 141 8.18 12.56 19.23
C ILE A 141 6.81 11.89 19.35
N PHE A 142 6.24 11.41 18.24
CA PHE A 142 4.93 10.78 18.22
C PHE A 142 4.96 9.42 18.93
N ASP A 143 4.16 9.29 19.98
CA ASP A 143 3.92 8.03 20.70
C ASP A 143 2.47 7.59 20.41
N PRO A 144 2.25 6.57 19.56
CA PRO A 144 0.90 6.15 19.16
C PRO A 144 -0.03 5.81 20.32
N GLU A 145 0.52 5.28 21.42
CA GLU A 145 -0.29 4.83 22.56
C GLU A 145 -0.68 5.98 23.50
N LYS A 146 0.10 7.05 23.51
CA LYS A 146 -0.14 8.22 24.34
C LYS A 146 -0.84 9.34 23.59
N ASP A 147 -0.42 9.57 22.35
CA ASP A 147 -0.86 10.72 21.56
C ASP A 147 -2.21 10.47 20.89
N LEU A 148 -2.55 9.20 20.62
CA LEU A 148 -3.84 8.81 20.06
C LEU A 148 -4.48 7.66 20.85
N PRO A 149 -5.36 7.95 21.81
CA PRO A 149 -6.05 6.91 22.58
C PRO A 149 -7.12 6.15 21.78
N ARG A 150 -7.12 6.30 20.47
CA ARG A 150 -8.10 5.73 19.55
C ARG A 150 -7.53 4.66 18.68
N PRO A 151 -8.38 3.70 18.25
CA PRO A 151 -7.92 2.70 17.30
C PRO A 151 -7.60 3.37 15.96
N TYR A 152 -6.39 3.14 15.45
CA TYR A 152 -6.04 3.38 14.07
C TYR A 152 -5.13 2.27 13.56
N VAL A 153 -5.26 1.93 12.29
CA VAL A 153 -4.45 0.92 11.61
C VAL A 153 -4.54 1.10 10.11
N HIS A 154 -3.40 0.99 9.45
CA HIS A 154 -3.29 0.91 8.00
C HIS A 154 -3.39 -0.56 7.58
N PRO A 155 -4.32 -0.94 6.71
CA PRO A 155 -4.52 -2.33 6.28
C PRO A 155 -3.28 -3.09 5.80
N PRO A 156 -2.29 -2.48 5.08
CA PRO A 156 -1.11 -3.21 4.57
C PRO A 156 -0.15 -3.76 5.62
N ILE A 157 -0.43 -3.59 6.91
CA ILE A 157 0.27 -4.35 7.96
C ILE A 157 -0.08 -5.84 7.94
N ALA A 158 -1.07 -6.25 7.15
CA ALA A 158 -1.48 -7.64 6.99
C ALA A 158 -1.55 -8.04 5.52
N LEU A 159 -1.17 -9.30 5.22
CA LEU A 159 -1.33 -9.95 3.92
C LEU A 159 -2.20 -11.19 4.07
N LYS A 160 -3.11 -11.41 3.12
CA LYS A 160 -4.06 -12.52 3.14
C LYS A 160 -3.49 -13.75 2.42
N CYS A 161 -3.61 -14.90 3.06
CA CYS A 161 -3.19 -16.20 2.52
C CYS A 161 -4.18 -17.31 2.93
N GLY A 162 -5.44 -17.20 2.46
CA GLY A 162 -6.50 -18.14 2.83
C GLY A 162 -6.85 -18.05 4.32
N ASN A 163 -6.74 -19.18 5.01
CA ASN A 163 -6.92 -19.27 6.48
C ASN A 163 -5.77 -18.61 7.27
N ASP A 164 -4.72 -18.18 6.59
CA ASP A 164 -3.53 -17.62 7.21
C ASP A 164 -3.43 -16.13 6.93
N ILE A 165 -3.23 -15.35 7.96
CA ILE A 165 -2.99 -13.90 7.85
C ILE A 165 -1.58 -13.63 8.35
N ILE A 166 -0.76 -13.12 7.45
CA ILE A 166 0.59 -12.68 7.79
C ILE A 166 0.49 -11.26 8.30
N VAL A 167 0.99 -10.98 9.50
CA VAL A 167 0.87 -9.65 10.11
C VAL A 167 2.20 -9.14 10.64
N SER A 168 2.39 -7.84 10.58
CA SER A 168 3.52 -7.18 11.22
C SER A 168 3.43 -7.33 12.74
N LYS A 169 4.55 -7.64 13.39
CA LYS A 169 4.65 -7.80 14.85
C LYS A 169 4.54 -6.46 15.57
N THR A 170 5.09 -5.44 14.95
CA THR A 170 5.03 -4.07 15.45
C THR A 170 4.34 -3.20 14.41
N PHE A 171 3.63 -2.19 14.88
CA PHE A 171 2.82 -1.36 13.97
C PHE A 171 3.59 -0.11 13.56
N GLY A 172 4.69 0.21 14.25
CA GLY A 172 5.42 1.44 14.02
C GLY A 172 4.49 2.65 14.07
N LYS A 173 4.45 3.39 12.98
CA LYS A 173 3.55 4.54 12.77
C LYS A 173 2.25 4.17 12.04
N GLU A 174 2.10 2.90 11.64
CA GLU A 174 1.01 2.43 10.77
C GLU A 174 -0.20 1.92 11.56
N GLY A 175 -0.11 1.92 12.89
CA GLY A 175 -1.20 1.51 13.75
C GLY A 175 -0.86 1.65 15.23
N ASN A 176 -1.84 1.51 16.08
CA ASN A 176 -1.64 1.33 17.51
C ASN A 176 -2.23 0.00 17.99
N LYS A 177 -1.89 -0.37 19.21
CA LYS A 177 -2.33 -1.61 19.83
C LYS A 177 -3.84 -1.81 19.78
N LEU A 178 -4.61 -0.73 19.94
CA LEU A 178 -6.08 -0.79 19.91
C LEU A 178 -6.61 -1.01 18.49
N GLY A 179 -6.06 -0.32 17.49
CA GLY A 179 -6.40 -0.50 16.08
C GLY A 179 -6.07 -1.90 15.59
N TYR A 180 -4.87 -2.38 15.93
CA TYR A 180 -4.47 -3.74 15.60
C TYR A 180 -5.39 -4.79 16.23
N LYS A 181 -5.72 -4.65 17.52
CA LYS A 181 -6.66 -5.54 18.19
C LYS A 181 -7.99 -5.60 17.44
N LYS A 182 -8.54 -4.46 17.03
CA LYS A 182 -9.77 -4.39 16.25
C LYS A 182 -9.65 -5.07 14.88
N TYR A 183 -8.51 -4.92 14.23
CA TYR A 183 -8.25 -5.54 12.93
C TYR A 183 -8.16 -7.07 13.04
N VAL A 184 -7.46 -7.60 14.02
CA VAL A 184 -7.39 -9.04 14.33
C VAL A 184 -8.77 -9.59 14.71
N GLU A 185 -9.53 -8.90 15.58
CA GLU A 185 -10.88 -9.28 15.97
C GLU A 185 -11.80 -9.36 14.73
N TRP A 186 -11.66 -8.44 13.79
CA TRP A 186 -12.45 -8.45 12.56
C TRP A 186 -12.18 -9.71 11.73
N PHE A 187 -10.93 -10.08 11.45
CA PHE A 187 -10.61 -11.32 10.75
C PHE A 187 -11.19 -12.55 11.46
N THR A 188 -11.03 -12.62 12.78
CA THR A 188 -11.51 -13.74 13.59
C THR A 188 -13.04 -13.85 13.57
N THR A 189 -13.75 -12.72 13.50
CA THR A 189 -15.22 -12.70 13.40
C THR A 189 -15.70 -13.29 12.07
N ILE A 190 -14.97 -13.01 10.97
CA ILE A 190 -15.31 -13.53 9.64
C ILE A 190 -14.95 -15.02 9.53
N ASN A 191 -13.77 -15.37 10.00
CA ASN A 191 -13.26 -16.73 9.97
C ASN A 191 -12.69 -17.13 11.34
N PRO A 192 -13.47 -17.84 12.17
CA PRO A 192 -12.98 -18.29 13.49
C PRO A 192 -11.78 -19.24 13.45
N SER A 193 -11.48 -19.82 12.28
CA SER A 193 -10.33 -20.71 12.08
C SER A 193 -9.08 -19.98 11.57
N VAL A 194 -9.11 -18.66 11.45
CA VAL A 194 -7.99 -17.86 10.96
C VAL A 194 -6.77 -18.02 11.89
N ARG A 195 -5.59 -18.15 11.28
CA ARG A 195 -4.30 -18.20 11.99
C ARG A 195 -3.50 -16.95 11.67
N PHE A 196 -2.86 -16.38 12.69
CA PHE A 196 -2.01 -15.19 12.52
C PHE A 196 -0.54 -15.56 12.62
N HIS A 197 0.25 -15.14 11.64
CA HIS A 197 1.68 -15.36 11.56
C HIS A 197 2.41 -14.02 11.65
N MET A 198 3.12 -13.84 12.77
CA MET A 198 3.79 -12.58 13.08
C MET A 198 5.12 -12.47 12.35
N VAL A 199 5.33 -11.38 11.63
CA VAL A 199 6.59 -11.02 10.97
C VAL A 199 7.28 -9.94 11.80
N ASP A 200 8.56 -10.10 12.04
CA ASP A 200 9.34 -9.12 12.83
C ASP A 200 9.76 -7.93 11.94
N THR A 201 8.83 -7.00 11.76
CA THR A 201 9.00 -5.76 11.00
C THR A 201 8.16 -4.64 11.58
N GLU A 202 8.51 -3.40 11.26
CA GLU A 202 7.84 -2.16 11.73
C GLU A 202 7.19 -1.37 10.60
N SER A 203 7.03 -1.92 9.40
CA SER A 203 6.46 -1.21 8.25
C SER A 203 5.36 -2.01 7.56
N HIS A 204 4.78 -1.43 6.52
CA HIS A 204 3.85 -2.13 5.64
C HIS A 204 4.48 -3.42 5.12
N LEU A 205 3.77 -4.54 5.24
CA LEU A 205 4.28 -5.86 4.83
C LEU A 205 4.45 -5.94 3.31
N ASP A 206 3.59 -5.32 2.54
CA ASP A 206 3.63 -5.32 1.08
C ASP A 206 4.87 -4.61 0.48
N SER A 207 5.64 -3.92 1.31
CA SER A 207 6.96 -3.40 0.95
C SER A 207 8.11 -4.35 1.28
N GLN A 208 7.85 -5.45 1.98
CA GLN A 208 8.88 -6.37 2.49
C GLN A 208 8.61 -7.84 2.15
N ILE A 209 7.36 -8.20 1.94
CA ILE A 209 6.91 -9.54 1.56
C ILE A 209 5.92 -9.44 0.41
N PHE A 210 6.12 -10.25 -0.61
CA PHE A 210 5.17 -10.44 -1.68
C PHE A 210 4.86 -11.92 -1.86
N LEU A 211 3.60 -12.29 -1.71
CA LEU A 211 3.11 -13.65 -1.89
C LEU A 211 2.79 -13.86 -3.38
N VAL A 212 3.66 -14.57 -4.10
CA VAL A 212 3.52 -14.80 -5.54
C VAL A 212 2.40 -15.79 -5.83
N ARG A 213 2.45 -16.94 -5.13
CA ARG A 213 1.48 -18.04 -5.16
C ARG A 213 1.72 -18.96 -3.96
N PRO A 214 0.89 -19.98 -3.72
CA PRO A 214 1.14 -20.97 -2.67
C PRO A 214 2.56 -21.57 -2.77
N GLY A 215 3.31 -21.50 -1.68
CA GLY A 215 4.66 -22.04 -1.59
C GLY A 215 5.77 -21.20 -2.26
N LEU A 216 5.47 -20.02 -2.81
CA LEU A 216 6.46 -19.12 -3.42
C LEU A 216 6.27 -17.66 -2.99
N MET A 217 7.33 -17.07 -2.45
CA MET A 217 7.33 -15.67 -2.04
C MET A 217 8.61 -14.93 -2.43
N ILE A 218 8.52 -13.60 -2.46
CA ILE A 218 9.65 -12.68 -2.54
C ILE A 218 9.73 -11.92 -1.23
N THR A 219 10.92 -11.73 -0.68
CA THR A 219 11.11 -10.98 0.56
C THR A 219 12.44 -10.24 0.61
N SER A 220 12.46 -9.11 1.30
CA SER A 220 13.68 -8.40 1.69
C SER A 220 14.12 -8.72 3.14
N LEU A 221 13.28 -9.45 3.87
CA LEU A 221 13.53 -9.78 5.26
C LEU A 221 14.49 -10.99 5.38
N PRO A 222 15.32 -11.03 6.41
CA PRO A 222 16.10 -12.22 6.73
C PRO A 222 15.17 -13.34 7.21
N ASP A 223 15.57 -14.60 7.04
CA ASP A 223 14.80 -15.77 7.48
C ASP A 223 14.44 -15.72 8.98
N SER A 224 15.31 -15.13 9.80
CA SER A 224 15.06 -14.98 11.24
C SER A 224 13.87 -14.07 11.60
N SER A 225 13.43 -13.22 10.67
CA SER A 225 12.26 -12.34 10.84
C SER A 225 10.97 -12.96 10.35
N LEU A 226 11.06 -14.10 9.64
CA LEU A 226 9.91 -14.80 9.07
C LEU A 226 9.34 -15.83 10.04
N PRO A 227 8.02 -15.99 10.14
CA PRO A 227 7.41 -17.04 10.95
C PRO A 227 7.59 -18.42 10.31
N GLY A 228 7.54 -19.48 11.14
CA GLY A 228 7.67 -20.88 10.70
C GLY A 228 6.64 -21.33 9.67
N PHE A 229 5.57 -20.58 9.47
CA PHE A 229 4.63 -20.76 8.36
C PHE A 229 5.33 -20.82 6.99
N PHE A 230 6.40 -20.05 6.83
CA PHE A 230 7.15 -19.97 5.58
C PHE A 230 8.29 -21.02 5.47
N ASP A 231 8.47 -21.91 6.41
CA ASP A 231 9.61 -22.85 6.40
C ASP A 231 9.63 -23.75 5.15
N LYS A 232 8.46 -24.08 4.61
CA LYS A 232 8.32 -24.90 3.39
C LYS A 232 8.17 -24.06 2.11
N TRP A 233 8.16 -22.74 2.23
CA TRP A 233 8.01 -21.86 1.08
C TRP A 233 9.35 -21.64 0.38
N ASP A 234 9.33 -21.61 -0.93
CA ASP A 234 10.44 -21.16 -1.76
C ASP A 234 10.55 -19.64 -1.65
N ARG A 235 11.66 -19.17 -1.09
CA ARG A 235 11.89 -17.76 -0.75
C ARG A 235 12.91 -17.16 -1.70
N ILE A 236 12.50 -16.15 -2.47
CA ILE A 236 13.40 -15.37 -3.30
C ILE A 236 13.77 -14.10 -2.51
N HIS A 237 14.98 -14.11 -1.96
CA HIS A 237 15.50 -12.91 -1.29
C HIS A 237 15.93 -11.87 -2.32
N VAL A 238 15.52 -10.63 -2.08
CA VAL A 238 15.94 -9.44 -2.82
C VAL A 238 16.63 -8.48 -1.85
N GLU A 239 17.65 -7.79 -2.32
CA GLU A 239 18.31 -6.77 -1.49
C GLU A 239 17.33 -5.64 -1.20
N SER A 240 17.17 -5.32 0.08
CA SER A 240 16.43 -4.14 0.49
C SER A 240 17.28 -2.89 0.27
N VAL A 241 17.25 -2.37 -0.92
CA VAL A 241 17.71 -0.98 -1.18
C VAL A 241 16.87 0.00 -0.33
N THR A 242 15.68 -0.43 0.03
CA THR A 242 14.67 0.26 0.83
C THR A 242 15.20 0.78 2.16
N ALA A 243 15.93 -0.01 2.93
CA ALA A 243 16.36 0.42 4.27
C ALA A 243 17.31 1.63 4.22
N GLN A 244 18.25 1.68 3.27
CA GLN A 244 19.20 2.78 3.16
C GLN A 244 18.54 4.07 2.65
N LEU A 245 17.58 3.95 1.73
CA LEU A 245 16.86 5.10 1.19
C LEU A 245 15.81 5.61 2.16
N PHE A 246 15.11 4.72 2.89
CA PHE A 246 14.21 5.14 3.97
C PHE A 246 14.93 5.87 5.10
N HIS A 247 16.11 5.43 5.51
CA HIS A 247 16.90 6.15 6.50
C HIS A 247 17.29 7.56 6.02
N LYS A 248 17.75 7.71 4.81
CA LYS A 248 18.04 9.04 4.23
C LYS A 248 16.77 9.89 4.10
N ARG A 249 15.65 9.31 3.69
CA ARG A 249 14.37 10.00 3.59
C ARG A 249 13.80 10.37 4.95
N SER A 250 13.91 9.51 5.97
CA SER A 250 13.42 9.81 7.32
C SER A 250 14.19 10.94 7.99
N GLU A 251 15.50 11.03 7.80
CA GLU A 251 16.31 12.14 8.31
C GLU A 251 15.88 13.50 7.73
N HIS A 252 15.41 13.54 6.48
CA HIS A 252 14.92 14.75 5.84
C HIS A 252 13.45 15.06 6.13
N ARG A 253 12.62 14.05 6.44
CA ARG A 253 11.21 14.24 6.82
C ARG A 253 11.02 15.05 8.11
N HIS A 254 12.03 15.13 8.96
CA HIS A 254 11.94 15.77 10.28
C HIS A 254 12.18 17.28 10.30
N LYS A 255 12.52 17.93 9.20
CA LYS A 255 12.75 19.37 9.16
C LYS A 255 11.53 20.15 8.67
N LYS A 256 10.67 20.50 9.63
CA LYS A 256 9.75 21.68 9.63
C LYS A 256 8.90 22.01 8.40
N PHE A 257 8.54 21.14 7.48
CA PHE A 257 7.63 21.51 6.42
C PHE A 257 6.54 20.52 6.20
N HIS A 258 5.37 21.11 6.01
CA HIS A 258 4.39 20.57 5.32
C HIS A 258 4.80 20.22 4.04
N PRO A 259 4.73 19.36 3.80
CA PRO A 259 5.55 18.87 3.32
C PRO A 259 5.90 17.57 2.80
N VAL A 260 5.05 16.59 2.88
CA VAL A 260 5.21 15.35 2.13
C VAL A 260 5.60 15.68 0.67
N ILE A 261 4.97 16.66 0.05
CA ILE A 261 5.20 16.99 -1.37
C ILE A 261 6.53 17.69 -1.63
N ALA A 262 6.84 18.77 -0.94
CA ALA A 262 8.08 19.50 -1.21
C ALA A 262 9.33 18.72 -0.78
N GLN A 263 9.27 18.02 0.35
CA GLN A 263 10.38 17.21 0.84
C GLN A 263 10.57 15.96 -0.03
N SER A 264 9.49 15.29 -0.42
CA SER A 264 9.56 14.15 -1.34
C SER A 264 10.14 14.56 -2.69
N PHE A 265 9.84 15.77 -3.17
CA PHE A 265 10.40 16.29 -4.41
C PHE A 265 11.92 16.45 -4.35
N TYR A 266 12.44 17.06 -3.28
CA TYR A 266 13.90 17.20 -3.12
C TYR A 266 14.57 15.83 -2.94
N ASN A 267 13.96 14.94 -2.19
CA ASN A 267 14.48 13.58 -2.02
C ASN A 267 14.47 12.79 -3.33
N PHE A 268 13.41 12.93 -4.13
CA PHE A 268 13.31 12.27 -5.44
C PHE A 268 14.41 12.73 -6.39
N LEU A 269 14.69 14.03 -6.47
CA LEU A 269 15.77 14.57 -7.31
C LEU A 269 17.15 14.07 -6.89
N GLU A 270 17.34 13.80 -5.59
CA GLU A 270 18.63 13.40 -5.05
C GLU A 270 18.84 11.87 -5.03
N THR A 271 17.77 11.08 -4.92
CA THR A 271 17.86 9.66 -4.56
C THR A 271 17.10 8.67 -5.44
N CYS A 272 16.12 9.11 -6.22
CA CYS A 272 15.24 8.21 -6.97
C CYS A 272 15.57 8.23 -8.47
N THR A 273 16.67 7.61 -8.84
CA THR A 273 17.02 7.43 -10.24
C THR A 273 16.62 6.05 -10.80
N GLU A 274 16.24 5.09 -9.94
CA GLU A 274 16.01 3.70 -10.34
C GLU A 274 14.70 3.12 -9.81
N GLU A 275 13.94 2.45 -10.66
CA GLU A 275 12.68 1.75 -10.34
C GLU A 275 12.89 0.50 -9.46
N THR A 276 14.14 0.05 -9.27
CA THR A 276 14.51 -1.15 -8.50
C THR A 276 14.09 -1.13 -7.03
N TYR A 277 13.69 0.03 -6.55
CA TYR A 277 13.27 0.24 -5.17
C TYR A 277 11.98 -0.50 -4.78
N PHE A 278 11.07 -0.73 -5.73
CA PHE A 278 9.76 -1.31 -5.48
C PHE A 278 9.61 -2.73 -6.02
N ASN A 279 10.69 -3.51 -6.08
CA ASN A 279 10.67 -4.88 -6.59
C ASN A 279 9.77 -5.86 -5.80
N ILE A 280 9.37 -5.50 -4.59
CA ILE A 280 8.43 -6.28 -3.76
C ILE A 280 7.01 -5.72 -3.85
N ASN A 281 6.84 -4.42 -4.05
CA ASN A 281 5.53 -3.77 -4.16
C ASN A 281 4.86 -4.11 -5.50
N SER A 282 4.50 -5.37 -5.65
CA SER A 282 4.04 -6.05 -6.87
C SER A 282 2.65 -6.65 -6.64
N MET A 283 1.94 -6.99 -7.71
CA MET A 283 0.58 -7.53 -7.63
C MET A 283 0.43 -8.78 -8.48
N SER A 284 -0.02 -9.89 -7.88
CA SER A 284 -0.40 -11.08 -8.63
C SER A 284 -1.74 -10.83 -9.36
N ILE A 285 -1.73 -11.06 -10.68
CA ILE A 285 -2.97 -11.18 -11.47
C ILE A 285 -3.60 -12.55 -11.20
N ASN A 286 -2.76 -13.56 -11.09
CA ASN A 286 -3.06 -14.94 -10.71
C ASN A 286 -1.76 -15.62 -10.25
N GLU A 287 -1.80 -16.90 -9.95
CA GLU A 287 -0.64 -17.70 -9.47
C GLU A 287 0.52 -17.81 -10.47
N SER A 288 0.32 -17.46 -11.72
CA SER A 288 1.35 -17.56 -12.78
C SER A 288 1.73 -16.21 -13.41
N THR A 289 1.05 -15.12 -13.09
CA THR A 289 1.29 -13.80 -13.71
C THR A 289 1.35 -12.70 -12.67
N VAL A 290 2.44 -11.95 -12.64
CA VAL A 290 2.70 -10.89 -11.67
C VAL A 290 3.03 -9.58 -12.37
N LEU A 291 2.39 -8.49 -11.94
CA LEU A 291 2.75 -7.12 -12.30
C LEU A 291 3.83 -6.60 -11.33
N PHE A 292 4.92 -6.13 -11.88
CA PHE A 292 6.04 -5.56 -11.12
C PHE A 292 6.16 -4.06 -11.35
N THR A 293 6.48 -3.33 -10.29
CA THR A 293 6.92 -1.94 -10.42
C THR A 293 8.32 -1.93 -11.04
N GLY A 294 8.43 -1.50 -12.31
CA GLY A 294 9.67 -1.47 -13.06
C GLY A 294 10.19 -2.84 -13.53
N THR A 295 11.41 -2.86 -14.02
CA THR A 295 12.05 -4.04 -14.62
C THR A 295 13.19 -4.54 -13.75
N HIS A 296 13.13 -5.83 -13.35
CA HIS A 296 14.09 -6.47 -12.46
C HIS A 296 14.66 -7.76 -13.08
N PRO A 297 15.61 -7.70 -14.02
CA PRO A 297 16.02 -8.85 -14.84
C PRO A 297 16.50 -10.05 -14.02
N ALA A 298 17.27 -9.83 -12.96
CA ALA A 298 17.78 -10.90 -12.10
C ALA A 298 16.66 -11.61 -11.33
N LEU A 299 15.64 -10.87 -10.89
CA LEU A 299 14.46 -11.40 -10.22
C LEU A 299 13.56 -12.13 -11.23
N PHE A 300 13.30 -11.52 -12.39
CA PHE A 300 12.47 -12.10 -13.44
C PHE A 300 13.00 -13.45 -13.91
N ASN A 301 14.32 -13.56 -14.17
CA ASN A 301 14.95 -14.83 -14.50
C ASN A 301 14.73 -15.95 -13.45
N LYS A 302 14.66 -15.60 -12.17
CA LYS A 302 14.38 -16.57 -11.10
C LYS A 302 12.92 -17.00 -11.10
N LEU A 303 12.00 -16.08 -11.34
CA LEU A 303 10.56 -16.31 -11.34
C LEU A 303 10.11 -17.07 -12.60
N GLU A 304 10.63 -16.68 -13.75
CA GLU A 304 10.34 -17.35 -15.04
C GLU A 304 10.75 -18.83 -15.02
N LYS A 305 11.91 -19.16 -14.41
CA LYS A 305 12.33 -20.56 -14.18
C LYS A 305 11.37 -21.33 -13.28
N LYS A 306 10.52 -20.65 -12.53
CA LYS A 306 9.48 -21.22 -11.69
C LYS A 306 8.09 -21.15 -12.34
N GLY A 307 8.01 -20.74 -13.62
CA GLY A 307 6.78 -20.65 -14.38
C GLY A 307 5.92 -19.45 -14.02
N VAL A 308 6.54 -18.35 -13.60
CA VAL A 308 5.85 -17.08 -13.32
C VAL A 308 6.16 -16.08 -14.42
N ASP A 309 5.14 -15.58 -15.09
CA ASP A 309 5.22 -14.52 -16.10
C ASP A 309 5.34 -13.16 -15.40
N CYS A 310 6.44 -12.46 -15.66
CA CYS A 310 6.74 -11.17 -15.06
C CYS A 310 6.38 -10.02 -16.02
N VAL A 311 5.45 -9.18 -15.64
CA VAL A 311 4.98 -8.05 -16.44
C VAL A 311 5.44 -6.73 -15.80
N PRO A 312 6.44 -6.05 -16.36
CA PRO A 312 6.92 -4.79 -15.83
C PRO A 312 5.93 -3.65 -16.13
N ILE A 313 5.64 -2.85 -15.12
CA ILE A 313 4.86 -1.63 -15.22
C ILE A 313 5.76 -0.46 -14.85
N SER A 314 5.93 0.49 -15.76
CA SER A 314 6.65 1.71 -15.43
C SER A 314 5.84 2.53 -14.44
N MET A 315 6.44 2.78 -13.28
CA MET A 315 5.87 3.55 -12.16
C MET A 315 6.92 4.56 -11.63
N LYS A 316 7.83 4.99 -12.49
CA LYS A 316 8.98 5.81 -12.10
C LYS A 316 8.57 7.13 -11.45
N ALA A 317 7.62 7.83 -12.03
CA ALA A 317 7.12 9.08 -11.48
C ALA A 317 6.23 8.83 -10.24
N THR A 318 5.49 7.72 -10.22
CA THR A 318 4.64 7.32 -9.09
C THR A 318 5.47 6.95 -7.86
N THR A 319 6.72 6.49 -8.01
CA THR A 319 7.64 6.24 -6.88
C THR A 319 8.00 7.52 -6.11
N PHE A 320 7.85 8.69 -6.71
CA PHE A 320 7.95 9.97 -6.00
C PHE A 320 7.00 10.03 -4.78
N TRP A 321 5.85 9.39 -4.90
CA TRP A 321 4.80 9.34 -3.89
C TRP A 321 4.95 8.16 -2.92
N ASP A 322 6.08 7.47 -2.91
CA ASP A 322 6.31 6.22 -2.17
C ASP A 322 5.28 5.11 -2.54
N THR A 323 4.87 5.04 -3.82
CA THR A 323 3.79 4.17 -4.27
C THR A 323 4.20 3.35 -5.49
N GLY A 324 4.19 2.02 -5.35
CA GLY A 324 4.34 1.06 -6.43
C GLY A 324 2.99 0.49 -6.88
N VAL A 325 3.02 -0.57 -7.71
CA VAL A 325 1.82 -1.21 -8.27
C VAL A 325 0.85 -1.67 -7.18
N HIS A 326 1.35 -2.29 -6.10
CA HIS A 326 0.51 -2.81 -5.02
C HIS A 326 -0.13 -1.68 -4.21
N CYS A 327 0.65 -0.72 -3.75
CA CYS A 327 0.13 0.42 -3.00
C CYS A 327 -0.88 1.24 -3.82
N ALA A 328 -0.62 1.43 -5.13
CA ALA A 328 -1.50 2.17 -6.03
C ALA A 328 -2.81 1.43 -6.34
N SER A 329 -2.94 0.18 -5.92
CA SER A 329 -4.10 -0.66 -6.24
C SER A 329 -4.61 -1.40 -5.01
N ASN A 330 -5.92 -1.69 -4.99
CA ASN A 330 -6.53 -2.50 -3.95
C ASN A 330 -7.62 -3.40 -4.54
N GLU A 331 -7.54 -4.68 -4.25
CA GLU A 331 -8.50 -5.65 -4.78
C GLU A 331 -9.86 -5.52 -4.11
N LEU A 332 -10.91 -5.56 -4.94
CA LEU A 332 -12.30 -5.71 -4.54
C LEU A 332 -12.74 -7.17 -4.66
N GLU A 333 -12.24 -7.87 -5.69
CA GLU A 333 -12.61 -9.25 -5.96
C GLU A 333 -11.43 -10.06 -6.50
N ARG A 334 -11.22 -11.25 -5.92
CA ARG A 334 -10.36 -12.31 -6.42
C ARG A 334 -11.13 -13.62 -6.47
N GLN A 335 -11.03 -14.34 -7.56
CA GLN A 335 -11.73 -15.61 -7.76
C GLN A 335 -10.98 -16.75 -7.08
N GLY A 336 -11.45 -17.20 -5.96
CA GLY A 336 -10.88 -18.33 -5.22
C GLY A 336 -11.76 -18.71 -4.04
N ALA A 337 -11.42 -19.82 -3.41
CA ALA A 337 -12.04 -20.28 -2.19
C ALA A 337 -11.18 -19.97 -0.97
N LEU A 338 -11.78 -20.09 0.22
CA LEU A 338 -11.00 -20.08 1.45
C LEU A 338 -10.26 -21.42 1.56
N GLU A 339 -8.94 -21.37 1.50
CA GLU A 339 -8.07 -22.54 1.50
C GLU A 339 -7.05 -22.49 2.64
N ASP A 340 -6.44 -23.62 2.91
CA ASP A 340 -5.36 -23.79 3.87
C ASP A 340 -4.03 -23.96 3.13
N TYR A 341 -3.07 -23.08 3.39
CA TYR A 341 -1.76 -23.07 2.74
C TYR A 341 -0.58 -23.38 3.70
N ALA A 342 -0.87 -23.81 4.94
CA ALA A 342 0.14 -24.18 5.96
C ALA A 342 0.87 -25.49 5.65
#